data_425f17a8562b0cc66a30d4563219d6d0
#
_entry.id   425f17a8562b0cc66a30d4563219d6d0
#
_cell.length_a   1.000
_cell.length_b   1.000
_cell.length_c   1.000
_cell.angle_alpha   90.00
_cell.angle_beta   90.00
_cell.angle_gamma   90.00
#
_symmetry.space_group_name_H-M   'P 1'
#
loop_
_entity.id
_entity.type
_entity.pdbx_description
1 polymer ?
#
loop_
_entity_poly.entity_id
_entity_poly.type
_entity_poly.pdbx_seq_one_letter_code
_entity_poly.pdbx_strand_id
1 'polypeptide(L)'
;PFTLAYQDFELLRPKTRTCPTFSNVADAEITKAIHRRVPAFIQDKPTESNPWHTKIYAEMYNMTRASHLFHTTEDLLGKGAQQENSALHHGSDVYLPIYEARMLGIYDHRLCSVGINPKNVFRGAVSETTTIDEHGMPDHYAAPRYWLSLDDFQNEILNEYDKRWFSGFRMVTASTNERTMIAAIFPRTPFVNTISGLFNNFPAA
;
A
#
# COMPACT_ATOMS: atom_id res chain seq x y z
N PRO A 1 6.63 23.68 28.58
CA PRO A 1 5.30 23.07 28.61
C PRO A 1 4.32 23.93 27.82
N PHE A 2 3.40 23.32 27.11
CA PHE A 2 2.29 24.00 26.43
C PHE A 2 0.99 23.26 26.77
N THR A 3 -0.13 23.95 26.63
CA THR A 3 -1.45 23.41 26.96
C THR A 3 -2.28 23.27 25.69
N LEU A 4 -2.98 22.15 25.57
CA LEU A 4 -4.02 21.95 24.56
C LEU A 4 -5.38 22.18 25.22
N ALA A 5 -6.26 22.90 24.54
CA ALA A 5 -7.64 23.09 24.97
C ALA A 5 -8.50 21.88 24.56
N TYR A 6 -9.67 21.72 25.20
CA TYR A 6 -10.59 20.63 24.85
C TYR A 6 -10.99 20.64 23.36
N GLN A 7 -11.18 21.82 22.78
CA GLN A 7 -11.49 22.00 21.35
C GLN A 7 -10.35 21.49 20.45
N ASP A 8 -9.11 21.53 20.92
CA ASP A 8 -7.97 21.00 20.16
C ASP A 8 -8.05 19.47 20.04
N PHE A 9 -8.57 18.77 21.06
CA PHE A 9 -8.77 17.31 20.99
C PHE A 9 -9.86 16.92 20.00
N GLU A 10 -10.96 17.67 19.97
CA GLU A 10 -12.02 17.47 19.00
C GLU A 10 -11.55 17.72 17.57
N LEU A 11 -10.74 18.77 17.38
CA LEU A 11 -10.15 19.10 16.09
C LEU A 11 -9.18 18.04 15.59
N LEU A 12 -8.25 17.60 16.45
CA LEU A 12 -7.12 16.75 16.08
C LEU A 12 -7.48 15.26 16.11
N ARG A 13 -8.40 14.87 16.98
CA ARG A 13 -8.83 13.48 17.19
C ARG A 13 -10.34 13.38 17.40
N PRO A 14 -11.15 13.71 16.39
CA PRO A 14 -12.60 13.80 16.55
C PRO A 14 -13.26 12.50 17.01
N LYS A 15 -12.67 11.34 16.66
CA LYS A 15 -13.20 10.03 17.01
C LYS A 15 -12.91 9.63 18.45
N THR A 16 -11.68 9.80 18.91
CA THR A 16 -11.20 9.29 20.20
C THR A 16 -11.11 10.36 21.27
N ARG A 17 -10.99 11.62 20.88
CA ARG A 17 -10.74 12.78 21.76
C ARG A 17 -9.57 12.57 22.71
N THR A 18 -8.62 11.73 22.32
CA THR A 18 -7.39 11.48 23.08
C THR A 18 -6.39 12.60 22.85
N CYS A 19 -5.54 12.85 23.88
CA CYS A 19 -4.48 13.84 23.79
C CYS A 19 -3.45 13.41 22.73
N PRO A 20 -3.23 14.19 21.67
CA PRO A 20 -2.14 13.94 20.73
C PRO A 20 -0.80 14.32 21.38
N THR A 21 0.27 13.62 20.99
CA THR A 21 1.62 13.92 21.42
C THR A 21 2.33 14.79 20.38
N PHE A 22 2.95 15.88 20.85
CA PHE A 22 3.75 16.77 20.01
C PHE A 22 5.14 16.96 20.63
N SER A 23 6.15 17.12 19.79
CA SER A 23 7.51 17.36 20.24
C SER A 23 7.70 18.78 20.75
N ASN A 24 6.98 19.74 20.20
CA ASN A 24 7.05 21.17 20.55
C ASN A 24 5.74 21.91 20.21
N VAL A 25 5.67 23.18 20.61
CA VAL A 25 4.50 24.06 20.37
C VAL A 25 4.27 24.28 18.88
N ALA A 26 5.33 24.48 18.10
CA ALA A 26 5.22 24.77 16.67
C ALA A 26 4.55 23.62 15.92
N ASP A 27 4.91 22.36 16.24
CA ASP A 27 4.30 21.17 15.65
C ASP A 27 2.79 21.11 15.97
N ALA A 28 2.40 21.45 17.20
CA ALA A 28 1.00 21.50 17.60
C ALA A 28 0.22 22.57 16.82
N GLU A 29 0.76 23.78 16.71
CA GLU A 29 0.11 24.88 16.00
C GLU A 29 0.00 24.62 14.48
N ILE A 30 1.05 24.10 13.85
CA ILE A 30 1.02 23.68 12.42
C ILE A 30 -0.05 22.62 12.21
N THR A 31 -0.08 21.60 13.06
CA THR A 31 -1.06 20.51 12.93
C THR A 31 -2.48 21.02 13.12
N LYS A 32 -2.73 21.87 14.10
CA LYS A 32 -4.04 22.51 14.29
C LYS A 32 -4.44 23.37 13.10
N ALA A 33 -3.51 24.14 12.52
CA ALA A 33 -3.76 24.96 11.34
C ALA A 33 -4.15 24.09 10.13
N ILE A 34 -3.47 22.96 9.93
CA ILE A 34 -3.81 21.99 8.88
C ILE A 34 -5.22 21.44 9.09
N HIS A 35 -5.53 20.95 10.29
CA HIS A 35 -6.84 20.36 10.59
C HIS A 35 -8.00 21.35 10.53
N ARG A 36 -7.77 22.64 10.81
CA ARG A 36 -8.78 23.69 10.60
C ARG A 36 -9.07 23.94 9.13
N ARG A 37 -8.08 23.73 8.27
CA ARG A 37 -8.18 23.99 6.83
C ARG A 37 -8.64 22.77 6.03
N VAL A 38 -8.21 21.58 6.45
CA VAL A 38 -8.49 20.33 5.76
C VAL A 38 -9.23 19.41 6.73
N PRO A 39 -10.47 19.01 6.42
CA PRO A 39 -11.24 18.10 7.26
C PRO A 39 -10.56 16.71 7.37
N ALA A 40 -10.95 15.94 8.37
CA ALA A 40 -10.52 14.55 8.49
C ALA A 40 -10.83 13.79 7.20
N PHE A 41 -9.88 12.98 6.75
CA PHE A 41 -9.98 12.23 5.49
C PHE A 41 -11.20 11.30 5.46
N ILE A 42 -11.46 10.60 6.56
CA ILE A 42 -12.68 9.84 6.82
C ILE A 42 -13.08 10.07 8.27
N GLN A 43 -14.33 10.41 8.51
CA GLN A 43 -14.89 10.58 9.84
C GLN A 43 -16.12 9.69 10.01
N ASP A 44 -16.07 8.74 10.96
CA ASP A 44 -17.16 7.81 11.19
C ASP A 44 -18.26 8.39 12.12
N LYS A 45 -17.88 9.20 13.13
CA LYS A 45 -18.79 9.75 14.15
C LYS A 45 -18.22 11.04 14.76
N PRO A 46 -19.06 11.93 15.33
CA PRO A 46 -20.51 11.88 15.46
C PRO A 46 -21.28 12.14 14.16
N THR A 47 -20.61 12.73 13.17
CA THR A 47 -21.19 12.97 11.85
C THR A 47 -20.35 12.24 10.83
N GLU A 48 -20.93 11.23 10.19
CA GLU A 48 -20.28 10.49 9.12
C GLU A 48 -19.90 11.45 7.99
N SER A 49 -18.61 11.49 7.65
CA SER A 49 -18.11 12.29 6.55
C SER A 49 -17.00 11.55 5.81
N ASN A 50 -17.21 11.33 4.53
CA ASN A 50 -16.24 10.77 3.62
C ASN A 50 -16.27 11.55 2.30
N PRO A 51 -15.79 12.81 2.30
CA PRO A 51 -15.89 13.70 1.15
C PRO A 51 -15.13 13.18 -0.08
N TRP A 52 -14.22 12.24 0.11
CA TRP A 52 -13.41 11.64 -0.94
C TRP A 52 -13.96 10.29 -1.43
N HIS A 53 -15.10 9.84 -0.90
CA HIS A 53 -15.69 8.54 -1.22
C HIS A 53 -14.66 7.40 -1.20
N THR A 54 -13.74 7.45 -0.24
CA THR A 54 -12.59 6.55 -0.16
C THR A 54 -12.83 5.47 0.88
N LYS A 55 -12.51 4.23 0.52
CA LYS A 55 -12.40 3.10 1.45
C LYS A 55 -10.92 2.80 1.66
N ILE A 56 -10.48 2.75 2.91
CA ILE A 56 -9.11 2.38 3.26
C ILE A 56 -9.06 0.87 3.51
N TYR A 57 -8.21 0.19 2.76
CA TYR A 57 -7.88 -1.21 2.98
C TYR A 57 -6.52 -1.29 3.67
N ALA A 58 -6.53 -1.42 4.98
CA ALA A 58 -5.29 -1.50 5.77
C ALA A 58 -4.48 -2.77 5.45
N GLU A 59 -5.14 -3.83 5.01
CA GLU A 59 -4.53 -5.13 4.75
C GLU A 59 -5.37 -5.88 3.73
N MET A 60 -4.81 -6.22 2.56
CA MET A 60 -5.48 -7.11 1.62
C MET A 60 -5.14 -8.57 1.95
N TYR A 61 -3.84 -8.87 2.02
CA TYR A 61 -3.34 -10.17 2.46
C TYR A 61 -2.33 -9.98 3.58
N ASN A 62 -2.43 -10.82 4.61
CA ASN A 62 -1.46 -10.83 5.69
C ASN A 62 -0.35 -11.84 5.38
N MET A 63 0.91 -11.41 5.41
CA MET A 63 2.07 -12.23 5.09
C MET A 63 2.14 -13.53 5.91
N THR A 64 1.60 -13.55 7.13
CA THR A 64 1.63 -14.73 7.98
C THR A 64 0.39 -15.60 7.78
N ARG A 65 -0.80 -14.98 7.79
CA ARG A 65 -2.07 -15.73 7.74
C ARG A 65 -2.39 -16.28 6.35
N ALA A 66 -2.00 -15.55 5.30
CA ALA A 66 -2.25 -15.91 3.91
C ALA A 66 -1.05 -16.58 3.22
N SER A 67 0.04 -16.87 3.94
CA SER A 67 1.27 -17.43 3.36
C SER A 67 1.07 -18.76 2.61
N HIS A 68 0.06 -19.53 2.97
CA HIS A 68 -0.29 -20.78 2.31
C HIS A 68 -0.82 -20.62 0.86
N LEU A 69 -1.23 -19.40 0.48
CA LEU A 69 -1.67 -19.04 -0.87
C LEU A 69 -0.52 -18.51 -1.73
N PHE A 70 0.65 -18.25 -1.13
CA PHE A 70 1.74 -17.57 -1.81
C PHE A 70 2.69 -18.55 -2.46
N HIS A 71 3.03 -18.30 -3.71
CA HIS A 71 3.98 -19.06 -4.50
C HIS A 71 5.27 -18.27 -4.71
N THR A 72 6.41 -18.95 -4.74
CA THR A 72 7.68 -18.33 -5.12
C THR A 72 7.85 -18.34 -6.64
N THR A 73 8.68 -17.44 -7.16
CA THR A 73 9.05 -17.46 -8.58
C THR A 73 9.70 -18.79 -8.97
N GLU A 74 10.58 -19.31 -8.11
CA GLU A 74 11.29 -20.57 -8.33
C GLU A 74 10.34 -21.77 -8.44
N ASP A 75 9.34 -21.83 -7.53
CA ASP A 75 8.33 -22.90 -7.55
C ASP A 75 7.50 -22.89 -8.83
N LEU A 76 7.06 -21.69 -9.28
CA LEU A 76 6.25 -21.56 -10.47
C LEU A 76 7.05 -21.85 -11.75
N LEU A 77 8.24 -21.29 -11.88
CA LEU A 77 9.13 -21.57 -13.02
C LEU A 77 9.55 -23.05 -13.05
N GLY A 78 9.82 -23.65 -11.89
CA GLY A 78 10.11 -25.08 -11.77
C GLY A 78 8.98 -25.99 -12.22
N LYS A 79 7.73 -25.53 -12.16
CA LYS A 79 6.53 -26.20 -12.70
C LYS A 79 6.31 -25.91 -14.18
N GLY A 80 7.13 -25.08 -14.81
CA GLY A 80 7.03 -24.71 -16.21
C GLY A 80 6.18 -23.47 -16.49
N ALA A 81 5.90 -22.63 -15.48
CA ALA A 81 5.24 -21.36 -15.70
C ALA A 81 6.09 -20.44 -16.58
N GLN A 82 5.44 -19.65 -17.40
CA GLN A 82 6.09 -18.69 -18.31
C GLN A 82 5.63 -17.28 -17.96
N GLN A 83 6.55 -16.33 -18.04
CA GLN A 83 6.22 -14.93 -17.83
C GLN A 83 5.59 -14.34 -19.09
N GLU A 84 4.43 -13.75 -18.89
CA GLU A 84 3.76 -12.95 -19.92
C GLU A 84 3.35 -11.61 -19.28
N ASN A 85 3.93 -10.52 -19.78
CA ASN A 85 3.82 -9.21 -19.15
C ASN A 85 4.20 -9.23 -17.66
N SER A 86 3.33 -8.75 -16.78
CA SER A 86 3.53 -8.73 -15.32
C SER A 86 3.01 -9.96 -14.59
N ALA A 87 2.57 -11.01 -15.29
CA ALA A 87 2.00 -12.23 -14.72
C ALA A 87 2.85 -13.47 -15.06
N LEU A 88 2.67 -14.54 -14.29
CA LEU A 88 3.15 -15.87 -14.62
C LEU A 88 1.97 -16.76 -15.02
N HIS A 89 2.12 -17.51 -16.10
CA HIS A 89 1.11 -18.40 -16.65
C HIS A 89 1.59 -19.86 -16.59
N HIS A 90 0.74 -20.76 -16.08
CA HIS A 90 0.98 -22.19 -16.08
C HIS A 90 -0.31 -22.92 -16.51
N GLY A 91 -0.35 -23.41 -17.73
CA GLY A 91 -1.58 -23.96 -18.32
C GLY A 91 -2.69 -22.91 -18.38
N SER A 92 -3.82 -23.16 -17.70
CA SER A 92 -4.92 -22.20 -17.54
C SER A 92 -4.73 -21.22 -16.37
N ASP A 93 -3.78 -21.50 -15.50
CA ASP A 93 -3.62 -20.76 -14.25
C ASP A 93 -2.78 -19.50 -14.47
N VAL A 94 -3.23 -18.40 -13.89
CA VAL A 94 -2.56 -17.10 -13.95
C VAL A 94 -2.17 -16.69 -12.55
N TYR A 95 -0.94 -16.26 -12.37
CA TYR A 95 -0.40 -15.79 -11.10
C TYR A 95 0.00 -14.33 -11.20
N LEU A 96 -0.52 -13.52 -10.29
CA LEU A 96 -0.27 -12.09 -10.22
C LEU A 96 0.83 -11.78 -9.19
N PRO A 97 1.66 -10.74 -9.45
CA PRO A 97 2.68 -10.31 -8.50
C PRO A 97 2.05 -9.77 -7.24
N ILE A 98 2.53 -10.20 -6.07
CA ILE A 98 2.12 -9.62 -4.79
C ILE A 98 2.98 -8.40 -4.48
N TYR A 99 2.33 -7.23 -4.36
CA TYR A 99 3.02 -5.99 -4.08
C TYR A 99 3.33 -5.83 -2.58
N GLU A 100 4.55 -5.34 -2.30
CA GLU A 100 5.03 -4.98 -0.97
C GLU A 100 5.39 -3.49 -0.93
N ALA A 101 5.36 -2.88 0.26
CA ALA A 101 5.68 -1.46 0.42
C ALA A 101 7.03 -1.04 -0.20
N ARG A 102 8.03 -1.93 -0.20
CA ARG A 102 9.35 -1.67 -0.78
C ARG A 102 9.32 -1.38 -2.28
N MET A 103 8.33 -1.93 -2.99
CA MET A 103 8.14 -1.73 -4.43
C MET A 103 7.58 -0.34 -4.75
N LEU A 104 6.98 0.34 -3.76
CA LEU A 104 6.38 1.67 -3.96
C LEU A 104 7.37 2.77 -3.61
N GLY A 105 7.61 3.69 -4.52
CA GLY A 105 8.21 5.00 -4.32
C GLY A 105 7.14 6.09 -4.27
N ILE A 106 7.56 7.35 -4.21
CA ILE A 106 6.66 8.50 -4.36
C ILE A 106 6.25 8.59 -5.84
N TYR A 107 4.96 8.36 -6.12
CA TYR A 107 4.38 8.30 -7.47
C TYR A 107 4.98 7.20 -8.37
N ASP A 108 5.71 6.25 -7.80
CA ASP A 108 6.37 5.18 -8.52
C ASP A 108 6.01 3.82 -7.91
N HIS A 109 5.54 2.88 -8.72
CA HIS A 109 5.23 1.53 -8.29
C HIS A 109 6.29 0.49 -8.71
N ARG A 110 7.39 0.93 -9.33
CA ARG A 110 8.50 0.10 -9.81
C ARG A 110 9.83 0.46 -9.15
N LEU A 111 9.77 1.01 -7.91
CA LEU A 111 10.97 1.48 -7.21
C LEU A 111 12.02 0.38 -7.04
N CYS A 112 11.61 -0.83 -6.72
CA CYS A 112 12.54 -1.96 -6.61
C CYS A 112 11.84 -3.31 -6.81
N SER A 113 12.62 -4.29 -7.23
CA SER A 113 12.29 -5.72 -7.13
C SER A 113 12.51 -6.21 -5.70
N VAL A 114 11.74 -7.22 -5.29
CA VAL A 114 11.81 -7.78 -3.93
C VAL A 114 12.00 -9.29 -4.02
N GLY A 115 13.08 -9.81 -3.43
CA GLY A 115 13.43 -11.22 -3.45
C GLY A 115 13.50 -11.84 -2.07
N ILE A 116 13.54 -13.17 -2.02
CA ILE A 116 13.81 -13.94 -0.80
C ILE A 116 15.31 -13.82 -0.48
N ASN A 117 15.64 -13.63 0.80
CA ASN A 117 17.02 -13.60 1.22
C ASN A 117 17.60 -15.03 1.21
N PRO A 118 18.52 -15.37 0.29
CA PRO A 118 19.02 -16.74 0.17
C PRO A 118 19.86 -17.19 1.38
N LYS A 119 20.41 -16.23 2.14
CA LYS A 119 21.21 -16.51 3.34
C LYS A 119 20.37 -16.66 4.60
N ASN A 120 19.17 -16.16 4.61
CA ASN A 120 18.28 -16.24 5.76
C ASN A 120 16.82 -15.98 5.35
N VAL A 121 16.10 -17.06 5.05
CA VAL A 121 14.68 -17.02 4.64
C VAL A 121 13.76 -16.42 5.71
N PHE A 122 14.18 -16.41 6.98
CA PHE A 122 13.42 -15.81 8.08
C PHE A 122 13.73 -14.32 8.31
N ARG A 123 14.77 -13.80 7.67
CA ARG A 123 15.13 -12.37 7.77
C ARG A 123 14.86 -11.67 6.44
N GLY A 124 13.78 -10.92 6.43
CA GLY A 124 13.51 -9.82 5.50
C GLY A 124 13.79 -10.08 4.02
N ALA A 125 13.05 -9.43 3.18
CA ALA A 125 13.28 -9.44 1.75
C ALA A 125 14.58 -8.71 1.38
N VAL A 126 15.26 -9.17 0.35
CA VAL A 126 16.29 -8.40 -0.36
C VAL A 126 15.58 -7.50 -1.37
N SER A 127 16.01 -6.26 -1.48
CA SER A 127 15.46 -5.31 -2.47
C SER A 127 16.57 -4.90 -3.45
N GLU A 128 16.24 -4.90 -4.72
CA GLU A 128 17.09 -4.41 -5.81
C GLU A 128 16.40 -3.21 -6.44
N THR A 129 17.06 -2.05 -6.35
CA THR A 129 16.48 -0.80 -6.85
C THR A 129 16.47 -0.80 -8.37
N THR A 130 15.34 -0.45 -8.96
CA THR A 130 15.19 -0.27 -10.40
C THR A 130 16.07 0.88 -10.88
N THR A 131 16.84 0.63 -11.90
CA THR A 131 17.73 1.64 -12.52
C THR A 131 16.95 2.62 -13.39
N ILE A 132 17.58 3.75 -13.75
CA ILE A 132 16.97 4.73 -14.65
C ILE A 132 16.68 4.13 -16.03
N ASP A 133 17.58 3.29 -16.52
CA ASP A 133 17.42 2.62 -17.82
C ASP A 133 16.23 1.65 -17.80
N GLU A 134 16.09 0.86 -16.74
CA GLU A 134 14.94 -0.04 -16.55
C GLU A 134 13.61 0.72 -16.41
N HIS A 135 13.61 1.87 -15.75
CA HIS A 135 12.43 2.75 -15.71
C HIS A 135 12.02 3.25 -17.10
N GLY A 136 12.99 3.44 -17.99
CA GLY A 136 12.78 3.81 -19.39
C GLY A 136 12.17 2.69 -20.25
N MET A 137 12.19 1.43 -19.79
CA MET A 137 11.64 0.28 -20.50
C MET A 137 10.16 0.12 -20.18
N PRO A 138 9.24 0.21 -21.17
CA PRO A 138 7.80 0.06 -20.92
C PRO A 138 7.40 -1.33 -20.41
N ASP A 139 8.17 -2.34 -20.73
CA ASP A 139 7.98 -3.76 -20.41
C ASP A 139 8.80 -4.22 -19.20
N HIS A 140 9.50 -3.31 -18.52
CA HIS A 140 10.14 -3.62 -17.25
C HIS A 140 9.12 -3.72 -16.12
N TYR A 141 9.10 -4.85 -15.43
CA TYR A 141 8.28 -5.09 -14.24
C TYR A 141 9.17 -5.37 -13.04
N ALA A 142 8.90 -4.68 -11.93
CA ALA A 142 9.55 -4.99 -10.67
C ALA A 142 9.18 -6.41 -10.23
N ALA A 143 10.17 -7.27 -10.02
CA ALA A 143 9.94 -8.66 -9.64
C ALA A 143 9.42 -8.75 -8.20
N PRO A 144 8.32 -9.48 -7.95
CA PRO A 144 7.79 -9.68 -6.61
C PRO A 144 8.51 -10.82 -5.90
N ARG A 145 8.46 -10.84 -4.58
CA ARG A 145 8.91 -11.98 -3.78
C ARG A 145 7.97 -13.18 -3.90
N TYR A 146 6.68 -12.91 -4.01
CA TYR A 146 5.62 -13.91 -4.06
C TYR A 146 4.58 -13.60 -5.12
N TRP A 147 3.88 -14.63 -5.51
CA TRP A 147 2.81 -14.62 -6.49
C TRP A 147 1.55 -15.21 -5.87
N LEU A 148 0.39 -14.74 -6.31
CA LEU A 148 -0.93 -15.24 -5.92
C LEU A 148 -1.71 -15.66 -7.16
N SER A 149 -2.49 -16.76 -7.07
CA SER A 149 -3.35 -17.15 -8.18
C SER A 149 -4.43 -16.09 -8.44
N LEU A 150 -4.77 -15.91 -9.70
CA LEU A 150 -5.84 -14.98 -10.09
C LEU A 150 -7.18 -15.37 -9.48
N ASP A 151 -7.44 -16.67 -9.32
CA ASP A 151 -8.67 -17.19 -8.73
C ASP A 151 -8.79 -16.82 -7.26
N ASP A 152 -7.71 -16.96 -6.48
CA ASP A 152 -7.68 -16.52 -5.08
C ASP A 152 -7.83 -14.99 -4.97
N PHE A 153 -7.25 -14.24 -5.91
CA PHE A 153 -7.38 -12.79 -5.93
C PHE A 153 -8.80 -12.33 -6.28
N GLN A 154 -9.47 -12.98 -7.22
CA GLN A 154 -10.83 -12.61 -7.64
C GLN A 154 -11.87 -12.79 -6.54
N ASN A 155 -11.67 -13.73 -5.62
CA ASN A 155 -12.62 -14.04 -4.57
C ASN A 155 -12.75 -12.95 -3.48
N GLU A 156 -11.77 -12.05 -3.31
CA GLU A 156 -11.78 -11.16 -2.15
C GLU A 156 -12.24 -9.71 -2.40
N ILE A 157 -12.05 -9.11 -3.59
CA ILE A 157 -12.13 -7.64 -3.68
C ILE A 157 -12.97 -7.11 -4.85
N LEU A 158 -13.23 -7.93 -5.85
CA LEU A 158 -13.50 -7.40 -7.18
C LEU A 158 -14.95 -6.98 -7.45
N ASN A 159 -15.87 -7.22 -6.55
CA ASN A 159 -17.28 -6.87 -6.75
C ASN A 159 -17.58 -5.37 -6.53
N GLU A 160 -16.68 -4.65 -5.86
CA GLU A 160 -16.93 -3.26 -5.45
C GLU A 160 -16.02 -2.23 -6.13
N TYR A 161 -14.97 -2.65 -6.87
CA TYR A 161 -13.98 -1.74 -7.46
C TYR A 161 -13.67 -2.08 -8.91
N ASP A 162 -14.07 -1.19 -9.81
CA ASP A 162 -14.05 -1.39 -11.28
C ASP A 162 -12.77 -0.92 -11.97
N LYS A 163 -11.86 -0.23 -11.26
CA LYS A 163 -10.64 0.31 -11.86
C LYS A 163 -9.62 -0.78 -12.13
N ARG A 164 -8.79 -0.57 -13.17
CA ARG A 164 -7.67 -1.46 -13.52
C ARG A 164 -6.40 -1.19 -12.71
N TRP A 165 -6.46 -0.30 -11.74
CA TRP A 165 -5.35 0.14 -10.91
C TRP A 165 -5.81 0.33 -9.47
N PHE A 166 -4.88 0.24 -8.54
CA PHE A 166 -5.07 0.61 -7.16
C PHE A 166 -4.23 1.84 -6.83
N SER A 167 -4.64 2.60 -5.85
CA SER A 167 -3.78 3.55 -5.16
C SER A 167 -3.53 3.07 -3.74
N GLY A 168 -2.37 3.40 -3.20
CA GLY A 168 -2.03 3.00 -1.85
C GLY A 168 -0.76 3.68 -1.37
N PHE A 169 -0.47 3.48 -0.08
CA PHE A 169 0.70 4.05 0.56
C PHE A 169 1.37 3.04 1.48
N ARG A 170 2.65 3.27 1.75
CA ARG A 170 3.41 2.46 2.71
C ARG A 170 2.84 2.63 4.11
N MET A 171 2.54 1.52 4.79
CA MET A 171 2.07 1.52 6.19
C MET A 171 3.11 2.05 7.17
N VAL A 172 4.38 1.82 6.88
CA VAL A 172 5.50 2.23 7.74
C VAL A 172 6.49 3.05 6.94
N THR A 173 6.83 4.21 7.45
CA THR A 173 7.85 5.10 6.91
C THR A 173 8.72 5.65 8.04
N ALA A 174 9.90 6.17 7.71
CA ALA A 174 10.79 6.79 8.69
C ALA A 174 10.61 8.31 8.70
N SER A 175 10.75 8.93 9.87
CA SER A 175 10.73 10.40 10.03
C SER A 175 11.89 11.09 9.31
N THR A 176 12.92 10.34 8.97
CA THR A 176 14.08 10.81 8.19
C THR A 176 13.84 10.85 6.68
N ASN A 177 12.73 10.29 6.20
CA ASN A 177 12.37 10.41 4.80
C ASN A 177 12.00 11.86 4.47
N GLU A 178 12.39 12.35 3.31
CA GLU A 178 12.01 13.68 2.82
C GLU A 178 10.49 13.88 2.87
N ARG A 179 9.76 12.83 2.50
CA ARG A 179 8.28 12.79 2.62
C ARG A 179 7.88 11.51 3.35
N THR A 180 7.05 11.66 4.37
CA THR A 180 6.58 10.52 5.17
C THR A 180 5.39 9.80 4.54
N MET A 181 4.61 10.48 3.71
CA MET A 181 3.54 9.85 2.92
C MET A 181 4.12 9.36 1.59
N ILE A 182 4.51 8.09 1.51
CA ILE A 182 5.01 7.45 0.30
C ILE A 182 3.85 6.68 -0.33
N ALA A 183 3.30 7.26 -1.38
CA ALA A 183 2.11 6.74 -2.07
C ALA A 183 2.33 6.65 -3.58
N ALA A 184 1.69 5.66 -4.19
CA ALA A 184 1.72 5.47 -5.64
C ALA A 184 0.38 4.88 -6.15
N ILE A 185 0.19 5.00 -7.46
CA ILE A 185 -0.79 4.20 -8.21
C ILE A 185 -0.03 3.00 -8.74
N PHE A 186 -0.62 1.81 -8.63
CA PHE A 186 -0.02 0.56 -9.09
C PHE A 186 -1.09 -0.33 -9.77
N PRO A 187 -0.69 -1.34 -10.55
CA PRO A 187 -1.63 -2.23 -11.22
C PRO A 187 -2.62 -2.87 -10.25
N ARG A 188 -3.79 -3.28 -10.76
CA ARG A 188 -4.76 -4.06 -9.99
C ARG A 188 -4.21 -5.45 -9.74
N THR A 189 -3.51 -5.61 -8.63
CA THR A 189 -2.77 -6.80 -8.23
C THR A 189 -2.85 -6.97 -6.72
N PRO A 190 -2.70 -8.18 -6.17
CA PRO A 190 -2.68 -8.38 -4.72
C PRO A 190 -1.56 -7.59 -4.06
N PHE A 191 -1.81 -7.12 -2.83
CA PHE A 191 -0.81 -6.50 -1.99
C PHE A 191 -0.92 -6.96 -0.54
N VAL A 192 0.18 -6.90 0.17
CA VAL A 192 0.25 -7.36 1.56
C VAL A 192 0.13 -6.23 2.56
N ASN A 193 0.00 -6.58 3.83
CA ASN A 193 -0.18 -5.71 5.00
C ASN A 193 0.90 -4.64 5.22
N THR A 194 1.88 -4.54 4.34
CA THR A 194 2.85 -3.42 4.33
C THR A 194 2.37 -2.22 3.53
N ILE A 195 1.30 -2.38 2.74
CA ILE A 195 0.63 -1.35 1.96
C ILE A 195 -0.78 -1.17 2.51
N SER A 196 -1.21 0.09 2.69
CA SER A 196 -2.63 0.44 2.81
C SER A 196 -3.17 0.88 1.46
N GLY A 197 -4.16 0.16 0.94
CA GLY A 197 -4.88 0.52 -0.27
C GLY A 197 -5.88 1.65 -0.02
N LEU A 198 -6.02 2.53 -1.01
CA LEU A 198 -7.00 3.59 -1.07
C LEU A 198 -7.92 3.34 -2.26
N PHE A 199 -9.17 2.99 -2.01
CA PHE A 199 -10.15 2.71 -3.05
C PHE A 199 -11.14 3.85 -3.14
N ASN A 200 -11.07 4.60 -4.22
CA ASN A 200 -11.93 5.75 -4.47
C ASN A 200 -13.01 5.36 -5.49
N ASN A 201 -14.25 5.32 -5.05
CA ASN A 201 -15.41 5.13 -5.93
C ASN A 201 -15.99 6.50 -6.32
N PHE A 202 -15.21 7.33 -7.02
CA PHE A 202 -15.78 8.50 -7.66
C PHE A 202 -16.66 8.05 -8.81
N PRO A 203 -17.91 8.52 -8.90
CA PRO A 203 -18.66 8.37 -10.13
C PRO A 203 -17.86 8.96 -11.29
N ALA A 204 -17.89 8.31 -12.44
CA ALA A 204 -17.29 8.88 -13.66
C ALA A 204 -17.95 10.24 -13.90
N ALA A 205 -17.12 11.28 -14.09
CA ALA A 205 -17.59 12.61 -14.42
C ALA A 205 -18.16 12.64 -15.85
#